data_3bd019f9383b728865417078c9f57b78
#
_entry.id   3bd019f9383b728865417078c9f57b78
#
_cell.length_a   1.000
_cell.length_b   1.000
_cell.length_c   1.000
_cell.angle_alpha   90.00
_cell.angle_beta   90.00
_cell.angle_gamma   90.00
#
_symmetry.space_group_name_H-M   'P 1'
#
loop_
_entity.id
_entity.type
_entity.pdbx_description
1 polymer ?
#
loop_
_entity_poly.entity_id
_entity_poly.type
_entity_poly.pdbx_seq_one_letter_code
_entity_poly.pdbx_strand_id
1 'polypeptide(L)'
;MSLYRVTLAYDGTDFLGWQVQPREGRTVQGVVEEALSRLAGGPRVAVFGAGRTDAGVHALGQVASFDLPREIAAGELRRALNGLLPEDVRALDAAPAPPGFHARKSASSKLYRYELDCGGVQLPQRRRFAGFVPRPLDKEAVHAAAALYLGRRDFASLASSGGSAKTTVRTVHRSEAAFAGSALVYEAEADGFLRKMVRSMVGGLVAAGQGRVPVEALARALESRDRRAWPAPAPARGLTLVRVLYPPAMLG
;
A
#
# COMPACT_ATOMS: atom_id res chain seq x y z
N MET A 1 -6.61 24.07 -17.70
CA MET A 1 -5.94 23.18 -16.72
C MET A 1 -5.75 21.82 -17.37
N SER A 2 -4.57 21.25 -17.25
CA SER A 2 -4.24 19.96 -17.85
C SER A 2 -4.12 18.91 -16.75
N LEU A 3 -4.89 17.82 -16.87
CA LEU A 3 -4.93 16.73 -15.91
C LEU A 3 -3.73 15.79 -16.15
N TYR A 4 -3.02 15.45 -15.09
CA TYR A 4 -1.88 14.56 -15.11
C TYR A 4 -2.04 13.40 -14.15
N ARG A 5 -1.38 12.29 -14.47
CA ARG A 5 -1.06 11.20 -13.55
C ARG A 5 0.44 11.07 -13.36
N VAL A 6 0.87 10.71 -12.18
CA VAL A 6 2.26 10.41 -11.85
C VAL A 6 2.33 9.09 -11.10
N THR A 7 3.32 8.27 -11.43
CA THR A 7 3.67 7.06 -10.66
C THR A 7 4.84 7.37 -9.75
N LEU A 8 4.67 7.12 -8.47
CA LEU A 8 5.62 7.47 -7.42
C LEU A 8 6.15 6.21 -6.72
N ALA A 9 7.45 6.19 -6.45
CA ALA A 9 8.06 5.29 -5.48
C ALA A 9 8.51 6.10 -4.26
N TYR A 10 8.43 5.49 -3.06
CA TYR A 10 8.93 6.12 -1.85
C TYR A 10 9.33 5.12 -0.75
N ASP A 11 10.37 5.48 -0.01
CA ASP A 11 10.67 4.91 1.31
C ASP A 11 9.77 5.60 2.34
N GLY A 12 8.80 4.87 2.86
CA GLY A 12 7.80 5.39 3.80
C GLY A 12 8.29 5.53 5.25
N THR A 13 9.53 5.13 5.56
CA THR A 13 10.05 4.99 6.94
C THR A 13 9.85 6.26 7.75
N ASP A 14 10.22 7.42 7.19
CA ASP A 14 10.24 8.70 7.89
C ASP A 14 9.00 9.57 7.56
N PHE A 15 7.95 8.96 6.98
CA PHE A 15 6.67 9.60 6.68
C PHE A 15 5.55 9.19 7.63
N LEU A 16 4.68 10.13 7.97
CA LEU A 16 3.41 9.87 8.68
C LEU A 16 2.35 9.20 7.81
N GLY A 17 2.78 8.63 6.68
CA GLY A 17 1.97 8.01 5.64
C GLY A 17 1.71 8.94 4.46
N TRP A 18 0.78 8.52 3.60
CA TRP A 18 0.44 9.27 2.40
C TRP A 18 -0.24 10.60 2.68
N GLN A 19 -1.34 10.58 3.44
CA GLN A 19 -2.31 11.69 3.53
C GLN A 19 -1.82 12.83 4.41
N VAL A 20 -1.91 14.07 3.93
CA VAL A 20 -1.77 15.28 4.76
C VAL A 20 -2.74 15.23 5.94
N GLN A 21 -2.25 15.55 7.11
CA GLN A 21 -2.96 15.50 8.38
C GLN A 21 -2.82 16.85 9.11
N PRO A 22 -3.75 17.22 10.01
CA PRO A 22 -3.64 18.43 10.82
C PRO A 22 -2.41 18.44 11.77
N ARG A 23 -1.90 17.26 12.08
CA ARG A 23 -0.73 17.08 12.95
C ARG A 23 0.55 17.39 12.17
N GLU A 24 1.52 18.02 12.81
CA GLU A 24 2.86 18.27 12.25
C GLU A 24 3.57 16.98 11.85
N GLY A 25 4.28 17.01 10.74
CA GLY A 25 5.13 15.95 10.24
C GLY A 25 5.01 15.74 8.72
N ARG A 26 6.02 15.07 8.17
CA ARG A 26 6.14 14.83 6.74
C ARG A 26 5.10 13.80 6.27
N THR A 27 4.41 14.10 5.19
CA THR A 27 3.54 13.16 4.46
C THR A 27 3.94 13.13 3.00
N VAL A 28 3.77 11.97 2.34
CA VAL A 28 4.13 11.86 0.91
C VAL A 28 3.30 12.81 0.06
N GLN A 29 2.00 12.94 0.33
CA GLN A 29 1.13 13.91 -0.35
C GLN A 29 1.64 15.33 -0.18
N GLY A 30 2.08 15.73 1.02
CA GLY A 30 2.55 17.08 1.30
C GLY A 30 3.79 17.45 0.50
N VAL A 31 4.80 16.55 0.46
CA VAL A 31 6.03 16.82 -0.33
C VAL A 31 5.77 16.85 -1.83
N VAL A 32 4.83 16.03 -2.34
CA VAL A 32 4.43 16.05 -3.75
C VAL A 32 3.66 17.32 -4.08
N GLU A 33 2.72 17.76 -3.23
CA GLU A 33 1.99 19.01 -3.40
C GLU A 33 2.94 20.23 -3.36
N GLU A 34 3.92 20.23 -2.49
CA GLU A 34 4.95 21.29 -2.41
C GLU A 34 5.77 21.35 -3.71
N ALA A 35 6.27 20.21 -4.20
CA ALA A 35 7.03 20.14 -5.43
C ALA A 35 6.21 20.64 -6.64
N LEU A 36 4.95 20.24 -6.74
CA LEU A 36 4.05 20.67 -7.80
C LEU A 36 3.69 22.16 -7.72
N SER A 37 3.49 22.69 -6.50
CA SER A 37 3.21 24.11 -6.30
C SER A 37 4.39 24.99 -6.70
N ARG A 38 5.61 24.58 -6.38
CA ARG A 38 6.84 25.24 -6.87
C ARG A 38 6.94 25.19 -8.39
N LEU A 39 6.66 24.04 -9.00
CA LEU A 39 6.67 23.88 -10.46
C LEU A 39 5.61 24.74 -11.15
N ALA A 40 4.44 24.89 -10.54
CA ALA A 40 3.35 25.74 -11.05
C ALA A 40 3.60 27.25 -10.85
N GLY A 41 4.59 27.62 -10.02
CA GLY A 41 4.93 29.03 -9.73
C GLY A 41 3.83 29.76 -8.95
N GLY A 42 3.01 29.07 -8.16
CA GLY A 42 1.83 29.69 -7.57
C GLY A 42 1.12 28.88 -6.49
N PRO A 43 -0.20 28.90 -6.49
CA PRO A 43 -1.02 28.34 -5.43
C PRO A 43 -0.86 26.81 -5.32
N ARG A 44 -1.29 26.27 -4.18
CA ARG A 44 -1.26 24.84 -3.89
C ARG A 44 -1.92 24.01 -4.98
N VAL A 45 -1.20 23.02 -5.48
CA VAL A 45 -1.71 21.98 -6.39
C VAL A 45 -2.21 20.80 -5.56
N ALA A 46 -3.51 20.55 -5.59
CA ALA A 46 -4.11 19.43 -4.86
C ALA A 46 -3.77 18.10 -5.54
N VAL A 47 -3.33 17.11 -4.75
CA VAL A 47 -2.92 15.79 -5.23
C VAL A 47 -3.83 14.70 -4.69
N PHE A 48 -4.34 13.85 -5.57
CA PHE A 48 -5.22 12.73 -5.25
C PHE A 48 -4.50 11.40 -5.47
N GLY A 49 -4.11 10.70 -4.39
CA GLY A 49 -3.48 9.38 -4.49
C GLY A 49 -4.48 8.25 -4.73
N ALA A 50 -4.03 7.17 -5.40
CA ALA A 50 -4.83 5.97 -5.64
C ALA A 50 -5.24 5.24 -4.35
N GLY A 51 -4.43 5.34 -3.32
CA GLY A 51 -4.72 4.80 -2.00
C GLY A 51 -3.89 5.48 -0.92
N ARG A 52 -4.41 5.47 0.30
CA ARG A 52 -3.62 5.90 1.45
C ARG A 52 -2.70 4.76 1.88
N THR A 53 -1.45 5.06 2.16
CA THR A 53 -0.53 4.19 2.89
C THR A 53 -0.40 4.69 4.32
N ASP A 54 -0.29 3.76 5.29
CA ASP A 54 -0.04 4.10 6.70
C ASP A 54 1.39 4.64 6.89
N ALA A 55 1.66 5.25 8.04
CA ALA A 55 3.02 5.61 8.45
C ALA A 55 3.97 4.40 8.38
N GLY A 56 5.14 4.57 7.78
CA GLY A 56 6.15 3.55 7.59
C GLY A 56 5.88 2.53 6.47
N VAL A 57 4.82 2.72 5.67
CA VAL A 57 4.52 1.86 4.50
C VAL A 57 5.13 2.46 3.25
N HIS A 58 5.80 1.64 2.44
CA HIS A 58 6.51 2.01 1.21
C HIS A 58 5.61 1.92 -0.03
N ALA A 59 6.12 2.44 -1.15
CA ALA A 59 5.54 2.19 -2.45
C ALA A 59 6.60 2.10 -3.55
N LEU A 60 6.35 1.24 -4.52
CA LEU A 60 7.04 1.16 -5.81
C LEU A 60 6.17 1.66 -6.97
N GLY A 61 4.87 1.81 -6.75
CA GLY A 61 3.93 2.16 -7.81
C GLY A 61 2.67 2.85 -7.28
N GLN A 62 2.80 3.82 -6.36
CA GLN A 62 1.71 4.70 -6.00
C GLN A 62 1.37 5.60 -7.19
N VAL A 63 0.09 5.71 -7.53
CA VAL A 63 -0.36 6.64 -8.57
C VAL A 63 -1.08 7.82 -7.93
N ALA A 64 -0.77 9.01 -8.42
CA ALA A 64 -1.46 10.23 -8.03
C ALA A 64 -1.94 10.99 -9.27
N SER A 65 -3.07 11.72 -9.15
CA SER A 65 -3.58 12.62 -10.17
C SER A 65 -3.69 14.05 -9.64
N PHE A 66 -3.47 15.02 -10.52
CA PHE A 66 -3.52 16.45 -10.21
C PHE A 66 -3.69 17.27 -11.48
N ASP A 67 -4.16 18.50 -11.32
CA ASP A 67 -4.29 19.47 -12.41
C ASP A 67 -3.14 20.49 -12.37
N LEU A 68 -2.57 20.83 -13.53
CA LEU A 68 -1.63 21.93 -13.69
C LEU A 68 -2.23 23.05 -14.52
N PRO A 69 -1.84 24.33 -14.27
CA PRO A 69 -2.35 25.48 -15.00
C PRO A 69 -1.86 25.55 -16.45
N ARG A 70 -0.80 24.82 -16.79
CA ARG A 70 -0.18 24.76 -18.12
C ARG A 70 0.14 23.33 -18.53
N GLU A 71 0.31 23.12 -19.81
CA GLU A 71 0.81 21.85 -20.34
C GLU A 71 2.33 21.75 -20.17
N ILE A 72 2.76 20.55 -19.78
CA ILE A 72 4.16 20.19 -19.64
C ILE A 72 4.35 18.80 -20.25
N ALA A 73 5.37 18.64 -21.08
CA ALA A 73 5.67 17.33 -21.65
C ALA A 73 5.99 16.29 -20.56
N ALA A 74 5.49 15.06 -20.73
CA ALA A 74 5.59 13.99 -19.72
C ALA A 74 7.01 13.79 -19.15
N GLY A 75 8.01 13.71 -20.06
CA GLY A 75 9.41 13.55 -19.65
C GLY A 75 9.99 14.77 -18.93
N GLU A 76 9.56 15.98 -19.29
CA GLU A 76 9.94 17.22 -18.60
C GLU A 76 9.33 17.27 -17.21
N LEU A 77 8.02 16.98 -17.09
CA LEU A 77 7.33 16.93 -15.80
C LEU A 77 8.00 15.95 -14.82
N ARG A 78 8.34 14.73 -15.30
CA ARG A 78 9.04 13.75 -14.49
C ARG A 78 10.42 14.25 -14.01
N ARG A 79 11.21 14.86 -14.89
CA ARG A 79 12.52 15.42 -14.55
C ARG A 79 12.40 16.56 -13.54
N ALA A 80 11.48 17.49 -13.78
CA ALA A 80 11.24 18.63 -12.91
C ALA A 80 10.79 18.19 -11.51
N LEU A 81 9.87 17.22 -11.43
CA LEU A 81 9.46 16.64 -10.14
C LEU A 81 10.65 16.02 -9.41
N ASN A 82 11.47 15.20 -10.07
CA ASN A 82 12.61 14.56 -9.42
C ASN A 82 13.72 15.55 -9.00
N GLY A 83 13.76 16.74 -9.60
CA GLY A 83 14.62 17.83 -9.14
C GLY A 83 14.12 18.55 -7.88
N LEU A 84 12.83 18.43 -7.57
CA LEU A 84 12.19 19.10 -6.43
C LEU A 84 11.84 18.14 -5.28
N LEU A 85 11.61 16.86 -5.59
CA LEU A 85 11.28 15.84 -4.61
C LEU A 85 12.49 15.44 -3.77
N PRO A 86 12.32 15.16 -2.47
CA PRO A 86 13.39 14.65 -1.61
C PRO A 86 13.82 13.24 -2.05
N GLU A 87 14.99 12.78 -1.59
CA GLU A 87 15.60 11.53 -2.04
C GLU A 87 14.75 10.28 -1.76
N ASP A 88 13.93 10.32 -0.75
CA ASP A 88 13.04 9.25 -0.35
C ASP A 88 11.70 9.21 -1.12
N VAL A 89 11.49 10.12 -2.10
CA VAL A 89 10.35 10.11 -3.04
C VAL A 89 10.85 10.32 -4.47
N ARG A 90 10.40 9.49 -5.40
CA ARG A 90 10.75 9.61 -6.83
C ARG A 90 9.52 9.46 -7.71
N ALA A 91 9.43 10.31 -8.73
CA ALA A 91 8.52 10.15 -9.85
C ALA A 91 9.14 9.18 -10.87
N LEU A 92 8.56 7.98 -10.99
CA LEU A 92 9.02 6.96 -11.93
C LEU A 92 8.49 7.22 -13.34
N ASP A 93 7.24 7.70 -13.43
CA ASP A 93 6.55 8.02 -14.65
C ASP A 93 5.63 9.22 -14.44
N ALA A 94 5.37 9.99 -15.48
CA ALA A 94 4.37 11.05 -15.50
C ALA A 94 3.75 11.09 -16.90
N ALA A 95 2.44 11.27 -16.98
CA ALA A 95 1.74 11.37 -18.27
C ALA A 95 0.50 12.27 -18.15
N PRO A 96 0.06 12.91 -19.25
CA PRO A 96 -1.30 13.44 -19.31
C PRO A 96 -2.29 12.33 -18.98
N ALA A 97 -3.40 12.68 -18.34
CA ALA A 97 -4.45 11.74 -18.02
C ALA A 97 -5.71 12.07 -18.82
N PRO A 98 -6.51 11.07 -19.22
CA PRO A 98 -7.74 11.32 -19.97
C PRO A 98 -8.76 12.07 -19.10
N PRO A 99 -9.70 12.81 -19.72
CA PRO A 99 -10.75 13.50 -19.00
C PRO A 99 -11.50 12.58 -18.05
N GLY A 100 -11.72 13.04 -16.82
CA GLY A 100 -12.41 12.26 -15.77
C GLY A 100 -11.55 11.25 -15.05
N PHE A 101 -10.26 11.09 -15.41
CA PHE A 101 -9.36 10.23 -14.64
C PHE A 101 -9.21 10.73 -13.20
N HIS A 102 -9.29 9.83 -12.27
CA HIS A 102 -9.03 10.09 -10.85
C HIS A 102 -8.28 8.89 -10.27
N ALA A 103 -7.05 9.11 -9.79
CA ALA A 103 -6.15 8.04 -9.35
C ALA A 103 -6.82 6.98 -8.46
N ARG A 104 -7.72 7.37 -7.56
CA ARG A 104 -8.42 6.44 -6.66
C ARG A 104 -9.65 5.79 -7.28
N LYS A 105 -10.50 6.59 -7.97
CA LYS A 105 -11.81 6.12 -8.42
C LYS A 105 -11.72 5.29 -9.69
N SER A 106 -10.74 5.59 -10.54
CA SER A 106 -10.51 4.88 -11.81
C SER A 106 -9.72 3.59 -11.64
N ALA A 107 -9.13 3.35 -10.47
CA ALA A 107 -8.34 2.13 -10.22
C ALA A 107 -9.24 0.88 -10.16
N SER A 108 -8.81 -0.18 -10.87
CA SER A 108 -9.47 -1.50 -10.88
C SER A 108 -8.97 -2.40 -9.74
N SER A 109 -7.67 -2.43 -9.49
CA SER A 109 -7.08 -3.19 -8.38
C SER A 109 -5.78 -2.57 -7.89
N LYS A 110 -5.27 -3.09 -6.78
CA LYS A 110 -3.96 -2.74 -6.20
C LYS A 110 -3.25 -3.99 -5.75
N LEU A 111 -1.95 -4.06 -6.02
CA LEU A 111 -1.07 -5.11 -5.55
C LEU A 111 -0.19 -4.58 -4.42
N TYR A 112 -0.24 -5.24 -3.29
CA TYR A 112 0.69 -5.05 -2.19
C TYR A 112 1.59 -6.27 -2.01
N ARG A 113 2.83 -6.01 -1.61
CA ARG A 113 3.80 -7.03 -1.19
C ARG A 113 4.20 -6.76 0.25
N TYR A 114 4.30 -7.82 1.04
CA TYR A 114 4.87 -7.77 2.37
C TYR A 114 6.08 -8.69 2.45
N GLU A 115 7.21 -8.15 2.86
CA GLU A 115 8.44 -8.90 3.11
C GLU A 115 8.63 -9.14 4.61
N LEU A 116 8.95 -10.36 4.97
CA LEU A 116 9.15 -10.80 6.36
C LEU A 116 10.38 -11.70 6.45
N ASP A 117 11.32 -11.32 7.29
CA ASP A 117 12.44 -12.19 7.66
C ASP A 117 11.99 -13.09 8.81
N CYS A 118 12.16 -14.43 8.66
CA CYS A 118 11.70 -15.43 9.60
C CYS A 118 12.88 -16.25 10.11
N GLY A 119 13.02 -16.35 11.45
CA GLY A 119 14.10 -17.09 12.09
C GLY A 119 15.44 -16.31 12.14
N GLY A 120 16.30 -16.73 13.04
CA GLY A 120 17.65 -16.18 13.18
C GLY A 120 17.69 -14.69 13.56
N VAL A 121 18.54 -13.93 12.85
CA VAL A 121 18.80 -12.50 13.09
C VAL A 121 18.46 -11.69 11.85
N GLN A 122 17.74 -10.61 12.02
CA GLN A 122 17.46 -9.68 10.94
C GLN A 122 18.70 -8.83 10.62
N LEU A 123 19.12 -8.80 9.35
CA LEU A 123 20.19 -7.92 8.91
C LEU A 123 19.78 -6.43 9.03
N PRO A 124 20.68 -5.54 9.52
CA PRO A 124 20.37 -4.10 9.65
C PRO A 124 19.89 -3.44 8.35
N GLN A 125 20.40 -3.88 7.18
CA GLN A 125 20.03 -3.38 5.85
C GLN A 125 18.58 -3.67 5.49
N ARG A 126 17.97 -4.73 6.07
CA ARG A 126 16.59 -5.13 5.81
C ARG A 126 15.58 -4.51 6.78
N ARG A 127 16.06 -3.95 7.91
CA ARG A 127 15.19 -3.48 9.01
C ARG A 127 14.14 -2.43 8.60
N ARG A 128 14.40 -1.66 7.53
CA ARG A 128 13.47 -0.65 7.02
C ARG A 128 12.41 -1.23 6.07
N PHE A 129 12.72 -2.34 5.38
CA PHE A 129 11.94 -2.88 4.27
C PHE A 129 11.36 -4.28 4.51
N ALA A 130 11.61 -4.87 5.66
CA ALA A 130 11.07 -6.17 6.05
C ALA A 130 10.58 -6.18 7.49
N GLY A 131 9.47 -6.87 7.74
CA GLY A 131 9.10 -7.28 9.09
C GLY A 131 10.10 -8.32 9.59
N PHE A 132 10.05 -8.63 10.89
CA PHE A 132 10.89 -9.67 11.49
C PHE A 132 10.13 -10.53 12.48
N VAL A 133 10.33 -11.84 12.38
CA VAL A 133 9.84 -12.85 13.31
C VAL A 133 11.01 -13.76 13.68
N PRO A 134 11.42 -13.83 14.98
CA PRO A 134 12.66 -14.52 15.38
C PRO A 134 12.61 -16.05 15.26
N ARG A 135 11.43 -16.62 15.01
CA ARG A 135 11.24 -18.07 14.87
C ARG A 135 10.82 -18.42 13.44
N PRO A 136 11.19 -19.60 12.94
CA PRO A 136 10.66 -20.12 11.67
C PRO A 136 9.13 -20.21 11.72
N LEU A 137 8.51 -20.12 10.56
CA LEU A 137 7.08 -20.29 10.37
C LEU A 137 6.80 -21.66 9.73
N ASP A 138 5.75 -22.31 10.17
CA ASP A 138 5.17 -23.46 9.48
C ASP A 138 4.61 -22.99 8.13
N LYS A 139 5.20 -23.50 7.03
CA LYS A 139 4.89 -23.08 5.67
C LYS A 139 3.49 -23.52 5.25
N GLU A 140 3.09 -24.73 5.61
CA GLU A 140 1.77 -25.28 5.30
C GLU A 140 0.67 -24.46 5.96
N ALA A 141 0.81 -24.15 7.25
CA ALA A 141 -0.12 -23.28 7.96
C ALA A 141 -0.20 -21.87 7.36
N VAL A 142 0.95 -21.30 6.92
CA VAL A 142 0.97 -19.98 6.24
C VAL A 142 0.23 -20.04 4.91
N HIS A 143 0.45 -21.06 4.07
CA HIS A 143 -0.24 -21.22 2.79
C HIS A 143 -1.74 -21.43 2.98
N ALA A 144 -2.13 -22.29 3.93
CA ALA A 144 -3.53 -22.52 4.26
C ALA A 144 -4.23 -21.23 4.75
N ALA A 145 -3.56 -20.44 5.60
CA ALA A 145 -4.09 -19.16 6.05
C ALA A 145 -4.20 -18.13 4.92
N ALA A 146 -3.23 -18.09 3.98
CA ALA A 146 -3.30 -17.20 2.82
C ALA A 146 -4.50 -17.51 1.93
N ALA A 147 -4.84 -18.78 1.74
CA ALA A 147 -5.98 -19.20 0.94
C ALA A 147 -7.34 -18.71 1.50
N LEU A 148 -7.45 -18.47 2.81
CA LEU A 148 -8.67 -17.95 3.45
C LEU A 148 -9.10 -16.58 2.89
N TYR A 149 -8.17 -15.78 2.38
CA TYR A 149 -8.47 -14.41 1.97
C TYR A 149 -8.98 -14.30 0.53
N LEU A 150 -8.85 -15.34 -0.29
CA LEU A 150 -9.27 -15.30 -1.70
C LEU A 150 -10.77 -15.12 -1.86
N GLY A 151 -11.14 -14.40 -2.92
CA GLY A 151 -12.52 -14.19 -3.34
C GLY A 151 -13.19 -12.98 -2.68
N ARG A 152 -14.51 -12.87 -2.91
CA ARG A 152 -15.33 -11.76 -2.38
C ARG A 152 -15.83 -12.10 -0.97
N ARG A 153 -15.38 -11.32 0.00
CA ARG A 153 -15.69 -11.53 1.44
C ARG A 153 -15.88 -10.21 2.18
N ASP A 154 -16.51 -10.30 3.35
CA ASP A 154 -16.54 -9.20 4.31
C ASP A 154 -15.28 -9.26 5.20
N PHE A 155 -14.42 -8.26 5.08
CA PHE A 155 -13.15 -8.14 5.81
C PHE A 155 -13.23 -7.23 7.04
N ALA A 156 -14.41 -7.09 7.65
CA ALA A 156 -14.60 -6.24 8.83
C ALA A 156 -13.62 -6.60 9.97
N SER A 157 -13.38 -7.90 10.22
CA SER A 157 -12.43 -8.39 11.23
C SER A 157 -10.98 -7.97 10.98
N LEU A 158 -10.61 -7.65 9.72
CA LEU A 158 -9.26 -7.19 9.36
C LEU A 158 -9.15 -5.66 9.30
N ALA A 159 -10.27 -4.94 9.40
CA ALA A 159 -10.30 -3.49 9.33
C ALA A 159 -9.91 -2.84 10.66
N SER A 160 -9.13 -1.76 10.59
CA SER A 160 -8.87 -0.90 11.77
C SER A 160 -9.80 0.32 11.74
N SER A 161 -10.15 0.84 12.92
CA SER A 161 -10.96 2.06 13.08
C SER A 161 -10.36 3.26 12.35
N GLY A 162 -11.21 4.25 12.00
CA GLY A 162 -10.82 5.47 11.31
C GLY A 162 -10.60 5.31 9.79
N GLY A 163 -11.08 4.23 9.20
CA GLY A 163 -11.20 4.07 7.75
C GLY A 163 -12.36 4.87 7.17
N SER A 164 -12.23 5.36 5.91
CA SER A 164 -13.28 6.09 5.19
C SER A 164 -14.09 5.21 4.23
N ALA A 165 -13.95 3.88 4.32
CA ALA A 165 -14.65 2.96 3.45
C ALA A 165 -16.13 2.84 3.82
N LYS A 166 -17.03 2.91 2.82
CA LYS A 166 -18.48 2.77 3.02
C LYS A 166 -18.90 1.32 3.30
N THR A 167 -18.13 0.35 2.82
CA THR A 167 -18.38 -1.09 3.03
C THR A 167 -17.09 -1.79 3.39
N THR A 168 -17.19 -2.94 4.08
CA THR A 168 -16.07 -3.79 4.45
C THR A 168 -15.87 -4.97 3.49
N VAL A 169 -16.77 -5.11 2.51
CA VAL A 169 -16.68 -6.16 1.50
C VAL A 169 -15.62 -5.80 0.45
N ARG A 170 -14.71 -6.76 0.16
CA ARG A 170 -13.67 -6.64 -0.89
C ARG A 170 -13.57 -7.94 -1.66
N THR A 171 -13.05 -7.81 -2.89
CA THR A 171 -12.70 -8.97 -3.71
C THR A 171 -11.19 -9.06 -3.79
N VAL A 172 -10.63 -10.09 -3.16
CA VAL A 172 -9.19 -10.40 -3.20
C VAL A 172 -8.96 -11.35 -4.37
N HIS A 173 -8.21 -10.88 -5.37
CA HIS A 173 -7.91 -11.62 -6.59
C HIS A 173 -6.66 -12.49 -6.45
N ARG A 174 -5.71 -12.05 -5.61
CA ARG A 174 -4.46 -12.74 -5.32
C ARG A 174 -4.17 -12.69 -3.83
N SER A 175 -3.76 -13.83 -3.26
CA SER A 175 -3.31 -13.98 -1.89
C SER A 175 -2.31 -15.12 -1.85
N GLU A 176 -1.03 -14.79 -2.01
CA GLU A 176 0.03 -15.76 -2.23
C GLU A 176 1.19 -15.53 -1.27
N ALA A 177 1.65 -16.59 -0.65
CA ALA A 177 2.82 -16.64 0.22
C ALA A 177 3.91 -17.47 -0.46
N ALA A 178 5.12 -16.94 -0.55
CA ALA A 178 6.28 -17.63 -1.08
C ALA A 178 7.45 -17.54 -0.11
N PHE A 179 8.18 -18.63 0.07
CA PHE A 179 9.37 -18.68 0.93
C PHE A 179 10.64 -18.76 0.08
N ALA A 180 11.61 -17.89 0.37
CA ALA A 180 12.97 -17.94 -0.16
C ALA A 180 13.94 -18.08 1.03
N GLY A 181 14.38 -19.32 1.30
CA GLY A 181 15.09 -19.61 2.53
C GLY A 181 14.26 -19.31 3.78
N SER A 182 14.74 -18.40 4.62
CA SER A 182 14.04 -17.92 5.82
C SER A 182 13.18 -16.68 5.57
N ALA A 183 13.16 -16.13 4.35
CA ALA A 183 12.33 -14.98 4.02
C ALA A 183 10.96 -15.43 3.50
N LEU A 184 9.91 -14.77 3.98
CA LEU A 184 8.54 -14.88 3.46
C LEU A 184 8.22 -13.62 2.66
N VAL A 185 7.75 -13.81 1.43
CA VAL A 185 7.13 -12.77 0.61
C VAL A 185 5.65 -13.10 0.48
N TYR A 186 4.80 -12.19 0.91
CA TYR A 186 3.35 -12.31 0.75
C TYR A 186 2.83 -11.24 -0.21
N GLU A 187 2.06 -11.64 -1.21
CA GLU A 187 1.42 -10.73 -2.15
C GLU A 187 -0.11 -10.83 -2.08
N ALA A 188 -0.75 -9.66 -2.04
CA ALA A 188 -2.20 -9.54 -2.08
C ALA A 188 -2.61 -8.51 -3.14
N GLU A 189 -3.52 -8.91 -4.04
CA GLU A 189 -4.18 -8.03 -5.01
C GLU A 189 -5.69 -8.03 -4.76
N ALA A 190 -6.30 -6.84 -4.73
CA ALA A 190 -7.73 -6.68 -4.52
C ALA A 190 -8.27 -5.43 -5.21
N ASP A 191 -9.60 -5.37 -5.41
CA ASP A 191 -10.35 -4.20 -5.87
C ASP A 191 -10.16 -2.98 -4.95
N GLY A 192 -9.80 -3.22 -3.69
CA GLY A 192 -9.45 -2.21 -2.70
C GLY A 192 -9.11 -2.86 -1.37
N PHE A 193 -8.49 -2.07 -0.49
CA PHE A 193 -8.13 -2.52 0.86
C PHE A 193 -8.70 -1.60 1.91
N LEU A 194 -9.11 -2.17 3.04
CA LEU A 194 -9.49 -1.46 4.24
C LEU A 194 -8.22 -0.99 4.98
N ARG A 195 -8.39 -0.05 5.89
CA ARG A 195 -7.28 0.44 6.72
C ARG A 195 -6.60 -0.71 7.45
N LYS A 196 -5.29 -0.85 7.26
CA LYS A 196 -4.41 -1.92 7.79
C LYS A 196 -4.77 -3.35 7.35
N MET A 197 -5.67 -3.55 6.38
CA MET A 197 -6.16 -4.87 5.98
C MET A 197 -5.01 -5.83 5.61
N VAL A 198 -4.10 -5.45 4.70
CA VAL A 198 -2.97 -6.33 4.30
C VAL A 198 -2.06 -6.66 5.49
N ARG A 199 -1.78 -5.68 6.35
CA ARG A 199 -0.99 -5.91 7.58
C ARG A 199 -1.71 -6.86 8.55
N SER A 200 -3.05 -6.79 8.61
CA SER A 200 -3.85 -7.76 9.39
C SER A 200 -3.82 -9.14 8.76
N MET A 201 -3.87 -9.26 7.41
CA MET A 201 -3.68 -10.54 6.72
C MET A 201 -2.34 -11.17 7.13
N VAL A 202 -1.25 -10.43 7.03
CA VAL A 202 0.08 -10.92 7.43
C VAL A 202 0.15 -11.26 8.92
N GLY A 203 -0.52 -10.49 9.79
CA GLY A 203 -0.67 -10.83 11.20
C GLY A 203 -1.30 -12.20 11.42
N GLY A 204 -2.32 -12.54 10.64
CA GLY A 204 -2.94 -13.86 10.60
C GLY A 204 -1.98 -14.95 10.12
N LEU A 205 -1.26 -14.71 9.00
CA LEU A 205 -0.24 -15.64 8.49
C LEU A 205 0.83 -15.97 9.54
N VAL A 206 1.34 -14.93 10.21
CA VAL A 206 2.35 -15.09 11.27
C VAL A 206 1.78 -15.86 12.47
N ALA A 207 0.53 -15.57 12.87
CA ALA A 207 -0.10 -16.26 13.99
C ALA A 207 -0.33 -17.75 13.69
N ALA A 208 -0.76 -18.09 12.46
CA ALA A 208 -0.89 -19.46 11.99
C ALA A 208 0.47 -20.17 11.90
N GLY A 209 1.43 -19.58 11.21
CA GLY A 209 2.76 -20.15 11.01
C GLY A 209 3.57 -20.33 12.31
N GLN A 210 3.25 -19.59 13.35
CA GLN A 210 3.81 -19.80 14.71
C GLN A 210 3.02 -20.82 15.56
N GLY A 211 1.94 -21.39 15.02
CA GLY A 211 1.06 -22.29 15.77
C GLY A 211 0.28 -21.62 16.92
N ARG A 212 0.26 -20.26 16.96
CA ARG A 212 -0.47 -19.53 18.02
C ARG A 212 -1.98 -19.53 17.81
N VAL A 213 -2.43 -19.58 16.57
CA VAL A 213 -3.84 -19.60 16.19
C VAL A 213 -4.01 -20.63 15.08
N PRO A 214 -4.82 -21.69 15.29
CA PRO A 214 -5.14 -22.65 14.23
C PRO A 214 -5.82 -21.97 13.04
N VAL A 215 -5.59 -22.47 11.83
CA VAL A 215 -6.15 -21.89 10.58
C VAL A 215 -7.68 -21.87 10.62
N GLU A 216 -8.32 -22.89 11.18
CA GLU A 216 -9.77 -22.96 11.36
C GLU A 216 -10.30 -21.89 12.31
N ALA A 217 -9.51 -21.50 13.31
CA ALA A 217 -9.86 -20.40 14.20
C ALA A 217 -9.74 -19.05 13.50
N LEU A 218 -8.75 -18.88 12.60
CA LEU A 218 -8.68 -17.69 11.72
C LEU A 218 -9.87 -17.63 10.76
N ALA A 219 -10.30 -18.76 10.20
CA ALA A 219 -11.50 -18.81 9.34
C ALA A 219 -12.74 -18.33 10.10
N ARG A 220 -12.98 -18.86 11.32
CA ARG A 220 -14.09 -18.42 12.16
C ARG A 220 -13.98 -16.94 12.56
N ALA A 221 -12.76 -16.45 12.87
CA ALA A 221 -12.52 -15.04 13.20
C ALA A 221 -12.79 -14.13 11.98
N LEU A 222 -12.50 -14.57 10.76
CA LEU A 222 -12.84 -13.84 9.55
C LEU A 222 -14.36 -13.71 9.37
N GLU A 223 -15.09 -14.79 9.59
CA GLU A 223 -16.56 -14.83 9.48
C GLU A 223 -17.27 -14.06 10.59
N SER A 224 -16.67 -13.97 11.77
CA SER A 224 -17.26 -13.28 12.94
C SER A 224 -17.42 -11.76 12.73
N ARG A 225 -16.67 -11.15 11.80
CA ARG A 225 -16.60 -9.71 11.55
C ARG A 225 -16.15 -8.88 12.78
N ASP A 226 -15.66 -9.54 13.82
CA ASP A 226 -15.15 -8.89 15.03
C ASP A 226 -13.64 -8.66 14.92
N ARG A 227 -13.22 -7.41 14.90
CA ARG A 227 -11.79 -7.05 14.86
C ARG A 227 -11.01 -7.57 16.06
N ARG A 228 -11.64 -7.73 17.22
CA ARG A 228 -11.01 -8.21 18.45
C ARG A 228 -10.63 -9.68 18.38
N ALA A 229 -11.34 -10.46 17.57
CA ALA A 229 -11.03 -11.87 17.32
C ALA A 229 -9.83 -12.09 16.38
N TRP A 230 -9.36 -11.02 15.68
CA TRP A 230 -8.28 -11.12 14.71
C TRP A 230 -6.93 -10.74 15.32
N PRO A 231 -5.82 -11.42 14.93
CA PRO A 231 -4.47 -11.09 15.39
C PRO A 231 -4.06 -9.64 15.10
N ALA A 232 -3.06 -9.15 15.84
CA ALA A 232 -2.52 -7.82 15.64
C ALA A 232 -1.95 -7.66 14.22
N PRO A 233 -2.08 -6.47 13.60
CA PRO A 233 -1.50 -6.19 12.30
C PRO A 233 0.03 -6.27 12.34
N ALA A 234 0.65 -6.84 11.31
CA ALA A 234 2.10 -6.84 11.14
C ALA A 234 2.67 -5.40 11.05
N PRO A 235 3.97 -5.19 11.38
CA PRO A 235 4.62 -3.89 11.28
C PRO A 235 4.48 -3.25 9.89
N ALA A 236 4.47 -1.91 9.82
CA ALA A 236 4.30 -1.19 8.55
C ALA A 236 5.48 -1.40 7.59
N ARG A 237 6.70 -1.43 8.13
CA ARG A 237 7.97 -1.45 7.39
C ARG A 237 8.17 -2.62 6.41
N GLY A 238 7.41 -3.70 6.54
CA GLY A 238 7.46 -4.80 5.56
C GLY A 238 6.51 -4.60 4.38
N LEU A 239 5.62 -3.62 4.45
CA LEU A 239 4.55 -3.45 3.46
C LEU A 239 4.94 -2.44 2.38
N THR A 240 4.76 -2.83 1.13
CA THR A 240 4.99 -1.99 -0.05
C THR A 240 3.79 -2.07 -0.99
N LEU A 241 3.27 -0.91 -1.41
CA LEU A 241 2.35 -0.82 -2.56
C LEU A 241 3.15 -1.00 -3.84
N VAL A 242 3.01 -2.15 -4.50
CA VAL A 242 3.82 -2.49 -5.69
C VAL A 242 3.28 -1.81 -6.93
N ARG A 243 1.96 -1.85 -7.15
CA ARG A 243 1.33 -1.23 -8.33
C ARG A 243 -0.15 -0.96 -8.11
N VAL A 244 -0.67 -0.02 -8.88
CA VAL A 244 -2.09 0.26 -9.05
C VAL A 244 -2.46 -0.05 -10.49
N LEU A 245 -3.53 -0.79 -10.69
CA LEU A 245 -4.02 -1.20 -12.02
C LEU A 245 -5.22 -0.34 -12.40
N TYR A 246 -5.29 -0.03 -13.67
CA TYR A 246 -6.38 0.75 -14.27
C TYR A 246 -6.91 0.03 -15.52
N PRO A 247 -8.18 0.21 -15.88
CA PRO A 247 -8.68 -0.23 -17.18
C PRO A 247 -7.88 0.45 -18.31
N PRO A 248 -7.64 -0.22 -19.46
CA PRO A 248 -6.89 0.37 -20.58
C PRO A 248 -7.43 1.73 -21.02
N ALA A 249 -8.75 1.92 -21.06
CA ALA A 249 -9.39 3.20 -21.40
C ALA A 249 -9.03 4.37 -20.48
N MET A 250 -8.45 4.11 -19.31
CA MET A 250 -8.01 5.12 -18.35
C MET A 250 -6.50 5.38 -18.38
N LEU A 251 -5.79 4.78 -19.30
CA LEU A 251 -4.33 4.95 -19.42
C LEU A 251 -3.92 5.84 -20.62
N GLY A 252 -4.80 6.00 -21.60
CA GLY A 252 -4.57 6.79 -22.81
C GLY A 252 -3.88 5.98 -23.91
#